data_e6244bf9d489aedbeb129ef630e648b0
#
_entry.id   e6244bf9d489aedbeb129ef630e648b0
#
_cell.length_a   1.000
_cell.length_b   1.000
_cell.length_c   1.000
_cell.angle_alpha   90.00
_cell.angle_beta   90.00
_cell.angle_gamma   90.00
#
_symmetry.space_group_name_H-M   'P 1'
#
loop_
_entity.id
_entity.type
_entity.pdbx_description
1 polymer ?
#
loop_
_entity_poly.entity_id
_entity_poly.type
_entity_poly.pdbx_seq_one_letter_code
_entity_poly.pdbx_strand_id
1 'polypeptide(L)' 'MKDKVTMDDVKEYVELMLTYAKRATSANSVMNFRAQAYSVIMFTQNYLPYDELASYWEGGESGGMWAKFNDIAREKNR' A
#
# COMPACT_ATOMS: atom_id res chain seq x y z
N MET A 1 21.81 -9.71 2.69
CA MET A 1 21.17 -8.59 1.96
C MET A 1 20.60 -9.10 0.65
N LYS A 2 19.36 -8.75 0.35
CA LYS A 2 18.74 -9.16 -0.92
C LYS A 2 19.26 -8.27 -2.04
N ASP A 3 19.64 -8.90 -3.15
CA ASP A 3 20.07 -8.18 -4.33
C ASP A 3 18.91 -7.61 -5.13
N LYS A 4 17.71 -8.20 -4.95
CA LYS A 4 16.52 -7.78 -5.69
C LYS A 4 15.31 -7.78 -4.76
N VAL A 5 14.45 -6.78 -4.96
CA VAL A 5 13.15 -6.73 -4.31
C VAL A 5 12.17 -7.56 -5.14
N THR A 6 11.38 -8.40 -4.47
CA THR A 6 10.38 -9.25 -5.12
C THR A 6 8.97 -8.70 -4.85
N MET A 7 7.97 -9.27 -5.54
CA MET A 7 6.57 -8.94 -5.26
C MET A 7 6.22 -9.24 -3.81
N ASP A 8 6.76 -10.32 -3.25
CA ASP A 8 6.49 -10.64 -1.84
C ASP A 8 7.04 -9.58 -0.91
N ASP A 9 8.21 -9.03 -1.21
CA ASP A 9 8.80 -7.94 -0.43
C ASP A 9 7.91 -6.69 -0.49
N VAL A 10 7.38 -6.37 -1.66
CA VAL A 10 6.47 -5.24 -1.83
C VAL A 10 5.20 -5.44 -1.00
N LYS A 11 4.60 -6.62 -1.11
CA LYS A 11 3.38 -6.94 -0.37
C LYS A 11 3.61 -6.86 1.14
N GLU A 12 4.74 -7.39 1.60
CA GLU A 12 5.09 -7.36 3.02
C GLU A 12 5.21 -5.92 3.52
N TYR A 13 5.88 -5.06 2.76
CA TYR A 13 6.03 -3.66 3.14
C TYR A 13 4.68 -2.92 3.15
N VAL A 14 3.88 -3.12 2.11
CA VAL A 14 2.58 -2.45 1.99
C VAL A 14 1.66 -2.90 3.13
N GLU A 15 1.67 -4.19 3.45
CA GLU A 15 0.86 -4.73 4.54
C GLU A 15 1.32 -4.21 5.90
N LEU A 16 2.64 -4.00 6.07
CA LEU A 16 3.17 -3.38 7.28
C LEU A 16 2.65 -1.94 7.41
N MET A 17 2.67 -1.18 6.32
CA MET A 17 2.12 0.17 6.31
C MET A 17 0.62 0.17 6.62
N LEU A 18 -0.10 -0.83 6.12
CA LEU A 18 -1.53 -0.98 6.42
C LEU A 18 -1.76 -1.24 7.91
N THR A 19 -0.92 -2.06 8.51
CA THR A 19 -0.99 -2.34 9.95
C THR A 19 -0.78 -1.06 10.76
N TYR A 20 0.20 -0.25 10.39
CA TYR A 20 0.44 1.02 11.04
C TYR A 20 -0.74 1.99 10.84
N ALA A 21 -1.32 1.97 9.65
CA ALA A 21 -2.49 2.81 9.37
C ALA A 21 -3.67 2.45 10.27
N LYS A 22 -3.88 1.17 10.53
CA LYS A 22 -4.95 0.73 11.42
C LYS A 22 -4.76 1.23 12.86
N ARG A 23 -3.51 1.39 13.27
CA ARG A 23 -3.17 1.88 14.62
C ARG A 23 -3.12 3.41 14.70
N ALA A 24 -3.13 4.08 13.56
CA ALA A 24 -3.04 5.53 13.52
C ALA A 24 -4.26 6.17 14.18
N THR A 25 -4.07 7.36 14.73
CA THR A 25 -5.13 8.08 15.46
C THR A 25 -5.84 9.11 14.61
N SER A 26 -5.34 9.38 13.40
CA SER A 26 -5.93 10.39 12.52
C SER A 26 -5.91 9.95 11.06
N ALA A 27 -6.83 10.51 10.28
CA ALA A 27 -6.87 10.26 8.84
C ALA A 27 -5.58 10.72 8.16
N ASN A 28 -5.00 11.84 8.59
CA ASN A 28 -3.75 12.33 8.02
C ASN A 28 -2.62 11.33 8.17
N SER A 29 -2.50 10.68 9.32
CA SER A 29 -1.50 9.66 9.54
C SER A 29 -1.71 8.45 8.63
N VAL A 30 -2.98 8.04 8.43
CA VAL A 30 -3.32 6.96 7.51
C VAL A 30 -2.88 7.31 6.08
N MET A 31 -3.13 8.54 5.66
CA MET A 31 -2.75 8.99 4.32
C MET A 31 -1.23 9.02 4.14
N ASN A 32 -0.48 9.33 5.20
CA ASN A 32 0.98 9.27 5.16
C ASN A 32 1.48 7.85 4.94
N PHE A 33 0.89 6.86 5.63
CA PHE A 33 1.26 5.47 5.43
C PHE A 33 0.87 5.00 4.03
N ARG A 34 -0.29 5.42 3.53
CA ARG A 34 -0.69 5.13 2.15
C ARG A 34 0.33 5.67 1.16
N ALA A 35 0.78 6.90 1.35
CA ALA A 35 1.78 7.52 0.47
C ALA A 35 3.10 6.75 0.49
N GLN A 36 3.53 6.28 1.66
CA GLN A 36 4.75 5.48 1.77
C GLN A 36 4.61 4.16 1.03
N ALA A 37 3.46 3.50 1.17
CA ALA A 37 3.19 2.25 0.45
C ALA A 37 3.18 2.49 -1.06
N TYR A 38 2.52 3.55 -1.50
CA TYR A 38 2.46 3.90 -2.92
C TYR A 38 3.85 4.19 -3.49
N SER A 39 4.72 4.84 -2.71
CA SER A 39 6.09 5.12 -3.14
C SER A 39 6.85 3.85 -3.49
N VAL A 40 6.65 2.78 -2.73
CA VAL A 40 7.28 1.50 -3.02
C VAL A 40 6.73 0.90 -4.31
N ILE A 41 5.41 0.99 -4.51
CA ILE A 41 4.78 0.53 -5.76
C ILE A 41 5.38 1.28 -6.96
N MET A 42 5.47 2.60 -6.87
CA MET A 42 6.03 3.42 -7.95
C MET A 42 7.50 3.11 -8.21
N PHE A 43 8.28 2.94 -7.14
CA PHE A 43 9.70 2.64 -7.26
C PHE A 43 9.92 1.29 -7.95
N THR A 44 9.16 0.29 -7.58
CA THR A 44 9.36 -1.08 -8.06
C THR A 44 8.75 -1.34 -9.43
N GLN A 45 7.92 -0.45 -9.95
CA GLN A 45 7.31 -0.66 -11.28
C GLN A 45 8.33 -0.69 -12.42
N ASN A 46 9.57 -0.22 -12.16
CA ASN A 46 10.62 -0.22 -13.15
C ASN A 46 11.23 -1.62 -13.37
N TYR A 47 11.05 -2.54 -12.42
CA TYR A 47 11.67 -3.86 -12.52
C TYR A 47 10.79 -5.02 -12.07
N LEU A 48 9.59 -4.74 -11.56
CA LEU A 48 8.60 -5.78 -11.27
C LEU A 48 7.45 -5.68 -12.28
N PRO A 49 6.70 -6.77 -12.48
CA PRO A 49 5.60 -6.76 -13.45
C PRO A 49 4.57 -5.69 -13.11
N TYR A 50 4.39 -4.75 -14.02
CA TYR A 50 3.46 -3.63 -13.82
C TYR A 50 2.04 -4.10 -13.56
N ASP A 51 1.58 -5.10 -14.32
CA ASP A 51 0.21 -5.60 -14.18
C ASP A 51 -0.04 -6.17 -12.80
N GLU A 52 0.94 -6.87 -12.23
CA GLU A 52 0.81 -7.42 -10.88
C GLU A 52 0.80 -6.31 -9.83
N LEU A 53 1.67 -5.32 -9.97
CA LEU A 53 1.71 -4.18 -9.06
C LEU A 53 0.41 -3.39 -9.11
N ALA A 54 -0.08 -3.10 -10.31
CA ALA A 54 -1.31 -2.35 -10.50
C ALA A 54 -2.50 -3.12 -9.92
N SER A 55 -2.57 -4.42 -10.18
CA SER A 55 -3.62 -5.27 -9.68
C SER A 55 -3.62 -5.34 -8.15
N TYR A 56 -2.45 -5.45 -7.56
CA TYR A 56 -2.31 -5.49 -6.11
C TYR A 56 -2.72 -4.16 -5.46
N TRP A 57 -2.30 -3.05 -6.04
CA TRP A 57 -2.55 -1.72 -5.47
C TRP A 57 -3.97 -1.22 -5.77
N GLU A 58 -4.36 -1.22 -7.03
CA GLU A 58 -5.67 -0.72 -7.44
C GLU A 58 -6.77 -1.76 -7.32
N GLY A 59 -6.42 -3.04 -7.49
CA GLY A 59 -7.38 -4.13 -7.45
C GLY A 59 -8.33 -4.06 -8.62
N GLY A 60 -9.34 -4.90 -8.59
CA GLY A 60 -10.42 -4.87 -9.55
C GLY A 60 -11.65 -4.25 -8.91
N GLU A 61 -12.79 -4.88 -9.09
CA GLU A 61 -14.06 -4.41 -8.54
C GLU A 61 -14.07 -4.29 -7.02
N SER A 62 -13.32 -5.16 -6.34
CA SER A 62 -13.26 -5.15 -4.87
C SER A 62 -12.29 -4.09 -4.32
N GLY A 63 -11.55 -3.41 -5.21
CA GLY A 63 -10.50 -2.49 -4.82
C GLY A 63 -9.29 -3.24 -4.26
N GLY A 64 -8.11 -2.68 -4.38
CA GLY A 64 -6.89 -3.30 -3.87
C GLY A 64 -6.46 -2.68 -2.55
N MET A 65 -5.17 -2.67 -2.32
CA MET A 65 -4.62 -2.08 -1.09
C MET A 65 -4.95 -0.60 -0.97
N TRP A 66 -4.99 0.12 -2.08
CA TRP A 66 -5.37 1.54 -2.08
C TRP A 66 -6.74 1.75 -1.42
N ALA A 67 -7.72 0.92 -1.78
CA ALA A 67 -9.06 1.02 -1.21
C ALA A 67 -9.05 0.72 0.30
N LYS A 68 -8.23 -0.22 0.73
CA LYS A 68 -8.13 -0.56 2.15
C LYS A 68 -7.61 0.63 2.97
N PHE A 69 -6.58 1.32 2.48
CA PHE A 69 -6.09 2.52 3.15
C PHE A 69 -7.16 3.61 3.21
N ASN A 70 -7.87 3.81 2.11
CA ASN A 70 -8.92 4.83 2.05
C ASN A 70 -10.06 4.54 3.03
N ASP A 71 -10.45 3.28 3.16
CA ASP A 71 -11.49 2.88 4.10
C ASP A 71 -11.07 3.17 5.55
N ILE A 72 -9.83 2.87 5.89
CA ILE A 72 -9.29 3.15 7.21
C ILE A 72 -9.28 4.67 7.46
N ALA A 73 -8.82 5.45 6.49
CA ALA A 73 -8.79 6.90 6.61
C ALA A 73 -10.18 7.48 6.84
N ARG A 74 -11.18 6.92 6.14
CA ARG A 74 -12.57 7.35 6.29
C ARG A 74 -13.08 7.09 7.70
N GLU A 75 -12.73 5.94 8.27
CA GLU A 75 -13.10 5.60 9.65
C GLU A 75 -12.47 6.56 10.65
N LYS A 76 -11.21 6.92 10.45
CA LYS A 76 -10.49 7.82 11.36
C LYS A 76 -10.99 9.27 11.28
N ASN A 77 -11.70 9.59 10.21
CA ASN A 77 -12.17 10.95 9.97
C ASN A 77 -13.60 11.20 10.46
N ARG A 78 -14.18 10.25 11.15
CA ARG A 78 -15.51 10.39 11.75
C ARG A 78 -15.51 11.21 13.02
#